data_0542417baf4a0ab739b8675d3afda7ed
#
_entry.id   0542417baf4a0ab739b8675d3afda7ed
#
_cell.length_a   1.000
_cell.length_b   1.000
_cell.length_c   1.000
_cell.angle_alpha   90.00
_cell.angle_beta   90.00
_cell.angle_gamma   90.00
#
_symmetry.space_group_name_H-M   'P 1'
#
loop_
_entity.id
_entity.type
_entity.pdbx_description
1 polymer ?
#
loop_
_entity_poly.entity_id
_entity_poly.type
_entity_poly.pdbx_seq_one_letter_code
_entity_poly.pdbx_strand_id
1 'polypeptide(L)'
;RTSIRQKAKSVKCLYRRDKENMPGSAREVANAEEEGVQFVWLSSPKEFKGTNKIEKLVVDQIKLGDADESGRRKPQVQEGLSYEINADMVIKALGFDPEDLPKMFEANELQVTKWGTIKADFDTMETNIKGVFAAGDIIRGASLVVWAIKDGRDAATSIKNYLENKSVKERLSLIHISEPTRHLDI
;
A
#
# COMPACT_ATOMS: atom_id res chain seq x y z
N ARG A 1 14.73 -3.00 10.90
CA ARG A 1 14.94 -3.37 12.32
C ARG A 1 15.36 -4.84 12.44
N THR A 2 14.60 -5.80 11.90
CA THR A 2 14.95 -7.24 11.98
C THR A 2 16.36 -7.52 11.49
N SER A 3 16.79 -6.93 10.37
CA SER A 3 18.14 -7.11 9.82
C SER A 3 19.23 -6.64 10.80
N ILE A 4 19.03 -5.51 11.49
CA ILE A 4 19.94 -5.05 12.56
C ILE A 4 20.01 -6.07 13.69
N ARG A 5 18.86 -6.57 14.15
CA ARG A 5 18.78 -7.59 15.20
C ARG A 5 19.44 -8.92 14.78
N GLN A 6 19.44 -9.21 13.48
CA GLN A 6 20.16 -10.34 12.88
C GLN A 6 21.66 -10.02 12.62
N LYS A 7 22.19 -8.96 13.23
CA LYS A 7 23.61 -8.57 13.19
C LYS A 7 24.13 -8.17 11.81
N ALA A 8 23.29 -7.61 10.95
CA ALA A 8 23.77 -6.93 9.76
C ALA A 8 24.70 -5.77 10.15
N LYS A 9 25.83 -5.61 9.46
CA LYS A 9 26.81 -4.55 9.74
C LYS A 9 26.23 -3.14 9.59
N SER A 10 25.34 -2.97 8.61
CA SER A 10 24.61 -1.73 8.40
C SER A 10 23.29 -2.05 7.69
N VAL A 11 22.27 -1.25 7.94
CA VAL A 11 20.99 -1.30 7.22
C VAL A 11 20.61 0.10 6.80
N LYS A 12 20.41 0.29 5.50
CA LYS A 12 19.99 1.56 4.92
C LYS A 12 18.57 1.42 4.37
N CYS A 13 17.67 2.33 4.74
CA CYS A 13 16.33 2.41 4.21
C CYS A 13 16.27 3.60 3.24
N LEU A 14 16.24 3.31 1.94
CA LEU A 14 16.11 4.35 0.92
C LEU A 14 14.63 4.71 0.77
N TYR A 15 14.35 6.01 0.81
CA TYR A 15 13.01 6.50 0.63
C TYR A 15 12.96 7.73 -0.29
N ARG A 16 12.05 7.68 -1.26
CA ARG A 16 11.95 8.70 -2.34
C ARG A 16 11.40 10.05 -1.92
N ARG A 17 10.93 10.20 -0.68
CA ARG A 17 10.53 11.48 -0.08
C ARG A 17 11.37 11.77 1.15
N ASP A 18 11.13 12.91 1.77
CA ASP A 18 11.71 13.26 3.07
C ASP A 18 10.94 12.64 4.25
N LYS A 19 11.43 12.87 5.44
CA LYS A 19 10.86 12.35 6.69
C LYS A 19 9.44 12.89 6.93
N GLU A 20 9.18 14.14 6.59
CA GLU A 20 7.89 14.82 6.80
C GLU A 20 6.81 14.28 5.86
N ASN A 21 7.19 13.90 4.64
CA ASN A 21 6.29 13.37 3.62
C ASN A 21 6.23 11.84 3.60
N MET A 22 6.77 11.15 4.60
CA MET A 22 6.67 9.70 4.73
C MET A 22 5.31 9.32 5.35
N PRO A 23 4.47 8.52 4.67
CA PRO A 23 3.15 8.12 5.17
C PRO A 23 3.22 7.00 6.21
N GLY A 24 4.26 6.96 7.01
CA GLY A 24 4.45 5.97 8.06
C GLY A 24 4.26 6.55 9.46
N SER A 25 4.27 5.69 10.46
CA SER A 25 4.29 6.14 11.84
C SER A 25 5.64 6.77 12.18
N ALA A 26 5.65 8.04 12.59
CA ALA A 26 6.86 8.73 13.04
C ALA A 26 7.56 7.97 14.18
N ARG A 27 6.78 7.29 15.03
CA ARG A 27 7.31 6.43 16.11
C ARG A 27 8.08 5.24 15.57
N GLU A 28 7.59 4.59 14.50
CA GLU A 28 8.30 3.46 13.90
C GLU A 28 9.60 3.89 13.21
N VAL A 29 9.64 5.09 12.63
CA VAL A 29 10.87 5.69 12.09
C VAL A 29 11.87 5.93 13.21
N ALA A 30 11.45 6.58 14.30
CA ALA A 30 12.31 6.83 15.46
C ALA A 30 12.85 5.53 16.06
N ASN A 31 12.01 4.53 16.29
CA ASN A 31 12.43 3.22 16.79
C ASN A 31 13.43 2.53 15.84
N ALA A 32 13.30 2.72 14.54
CA ALA A 32 14.24 2.15 13.56
C ALA A 32 15.60 2.88 13.61
N GLU A 33 15.58 4.21 13.71
CA GLU A 33 16.79 5.02 13.88
C GLU A 33 17.53 4.67 15.18
N GLU A 34 16.82 4.53 16.30
CA GLU A 34 17.37 4.10 17.60
C GLU A 34 18.01 2.71 17.54
N GLU A 35 17.46 1.78 16.75
CA GLU A 35 18.05 0.45 16.54
C GLU A 35 19.21 0.46 15.54
N GLY A 36 19.56 1.61 14.93
CA GLY A 36 20.69 1.77 14.04
C GLY A 36 20.37 1.63 12.55
N VAL A 37 19.11 1.69 12.14
CA VAL A 37 18.74 1.81 10.72
C VAL A 37 19.02 3.23 10.23
N GLN A 38 19.76 3.36 9.14
CA GLN A 38 20.06 4.63 8.50
C GLN A 38 19.01 4.92 7.40
N PHE A 39 18.25 5.99 7.56
CA PHE A 39 17.36 6.46 6.50
C PHE A 39 18.12 7.31 5.49
N VAL A 40 17.95 7.00 4.22
CA VAL A 40 18.52 7.75 3.08
C VAL A 40 17.33 8.37 2.35
N TRP A 41 16.98 9.57 2.78
CA TRP A 41 15.85 10.32 2.28
C TRP A 41 16.12 10.87 0.87
N LEU A 42 15.04 11.20 0.14
CA LEU A 42 15.11 11.79 -1.20
C LEU A 42 15.99 10.95 -2.15
N SER A 43 15.83 9.65 -2.08
CA SER A 43 16.67 8.70 -2.79
C SER A 43 15.84 7.58 -3.41
N SER A 44 16.10 7.27 -4.67
CA SER A 44 15.43 6.21 -5.41
C SER A 44 16.45 5.24 -6.02
N PRO A 45 16.25 3.92 -5.87
CA PRO A 45 17.12 2.96 -6.54
C PRO A 45 16.99 3.09 -8.07
N LYS A 46 18.10 3.07 -8.77
CA LYS A 46 18.19 3.16 -10.22
C LYS A 46 18.62 1.84 -10.84
N GLU A 47 19.73 1.29 -10.35
CA GLU A 47 20.37 0.12 -10.94
C GLU A 47 21.05 -0.71 -9.86
N PHE A 48 21.00 -2.04 -10.02
CA PHE A 48 21.76 -2.98 -9.19
C PHE A 48 23.00 -3.43 -9.95
N LYS A 49 24.18 -3.31 -9.34
CA LYS A 49 25.46 -3.71 -9.95
C LYS A 49 26.08 -4.87 -9.19
N GLY A 50 26.68 -5.77 -9.95
CA GLY A 50 27.41 -6.96 -9.47
C GLY A 50 27.42 -8.04 -10.55
N THR A 51 28.30 -9.02 -10.43
CA THR A 51 28.44 -10.09 -11.42
C THR A 51 27.61 -11.32 -11.06
N ASN A 52 27.90 -11.93 -9.92
CA ASN A 52 27.17 -13.13 -9.43
C ASN A 52 26.26 -12.82 -8.24
N LYS A 53 26.49 -11.71 -7.60
CA LYS A 53 25.74 -11.20 -6.46
C LYS A 53 25.70 -9.68 -6.55
N ILE A 54 24.81 -9.08 -5.79
CA ILE A 54 24.77 -7.64 -5.68
C ILE A 54 26.01 -7.15 -4.93
N GLU A 55 26.62 -6.09 -5.41
CA GLU A 55 27.80 -5.45 -4.83
C GLU A 55 27.53 -3.97 -4.57
N LYS A 56 26.75 -3.34 -5.45
CA LYS A 56 26.44 -1.93 -5.38
C LYS A 56 25.01 -1.65 -5.84
N LEU A 57 24.46 -0.59 -5.31
CA LEU A 57 23.21 0.03 -5.72
C LEU A 57 23.52 1.43 -6.24
N VAL A 58 23.13 1.71 -7.48
CA VAL A 58 23.11 3.08 -8.01
C VAL A 58 21.83 3.73 -7.57
N VAL A 59 21.92 4.93 -7.03
CA VAL A 59 20.83 5.68 -6.43
C VAL A 59 20.74 7.05 -7.08
N ASP A 60 19.55 7.40 -7.57
CA ASP A 60 19.26 8.74 -8.04
C ASP A 60 18.83 9.64 -6.87
N GLN A 61 19.31 10.88 -6.89
CA GLN A 61 18.82 11.91 -5.99
C GLN A 61 17.44 12.39 -6.43
N ILE A 62 16.59 12.61 -5.47
CA ILE A 62 15.22 13.08 -5.67
C ILE A 62 15.07 14.49 -5.12
N LYS A 63 14.30 15.32 -5.79
CA LYS A 63 13.71 16.53 -5.23
C LYS A 63 12.19 16.40 -5.19
N LEU A 64 11.57 17.07 -4.24
CA LEU A 64 10.12 17.14 -4.18
C LEU A 64 9.64 18.33 -5.02
N GLY A 65 8.74 18.05 -5.93
CA GLY A 65 7.99 19.07 -6.67
C GLY A 65 6.89 19.71 -5.82
N ASP A 66 5.99 20.42 -6.48
CA ASP A 66 4.85 21.05 -5.83
C ASP A 66 3.89 19.99 -5.27
N ALA A 67 3.13 20.40 -4.26
CA ALA A 67 2.09 19.57 -3.69
C ALA A 67 0.91 19.44 -4.67
N ASP A 68 0.38 18.24 -4.82
CA ASP A 68 -0.87 17.99 -5.54
C ASP A 68 -2.10 18.38 -4.69
N GLU A 69 -3.30 18.23 -5.24
CA GLU A 69 -4.57 18.53 -4.57
C GLU A 69 -4.76 17.79 -3.23
N SER A 70 -4.06 16.67 -3.04
CA SER A 70 -4.05 15.90 -1.79
C SER A 70 -2.97 16.36 -0.80
N GLY A 71 -2.21 17.40 -1.12
CA GLY A 71 -1.09 17.90 -0.33
C GLY A 71 0.19 17.06 -0.49
N ARG A 72 0.21 16.04 -1.35
CA ARG A 72 1.38 15.19 -1.57
C ARG A 72 2.31 15.79 -2.59
N ARG A 73 3.58 15.89 -2.23
CA ARG A 73 4.64 16.34 -3.14
C ARG A 73 5.12 15.18 -4.02
N LYS A 74 5.14 15.40 -5.33
CA LYS A 74 5.58 14.42 -6.31
C LYS A 74 7.11 14.33 -6.31
N PRO A 75 7.71 13.14 -6.07
CA PRO A 75 9.16 12.97 -6.18
C PRO A 75 9.57 13.06 -7.65
N GLN A 76 10.64 13.83 -7.90
CA GLN A 76 11.23 14.05 -9.21
C GLN A 76 12.71 13.66 -9.18
N VAL A 77 13.15 12.84 -10.13
CA VAL A 77 14.56 12.50 -10.27
C VAL A 77 15.35 13.74 -10.69
N GLN A 78 16.47 13.98 -10.05
CA GLN A 78 17.42 15.01 -10.45
C GLN A 78 18.38 14.39 -11.47
N GLU A 79 18.21 14.76 -12.74
CA GLU A 79 19.03 14.23 -13.82
C GLU A 79 20.54 14.50 -13.58
N GLY A 80 21.37 13.50 -13.84
CA GLY A 80 22.82 13.60 -13.66
C GLY A 80 23.30 13.49 -12.20
N LEU A 81 22.42 13.47 -11.22
CA LEU A 81 22.78 13.34 -9.81
C LEU A 81 22.48 11.93 -9.31
N SER A 82 23.43 11.02 -9.58
CA SER A 82 23.38 9.64 -9.09
C SER A 82 24.66 9.34 -8.29
N TYR A 83 24.54 8.45 -7.30
CA TYR A 83 25.68 7.99 -6.52
C TYR A 83 25.57 6.49 -6.24
N GLU A 84 26.66 5.86 -5.80
CA GLU A 84 26.70 4.43 -5.51
C GLU A 84 26.71 4.16 -4.01
N ILE A 85 26.00 3.13 -3.60
CA ILE A 85 26.03 2.58 -2.25
C ILE A 85 26.47 1.12 -2.34
N ASN A 86 27.46 0.72 -1.55
CA ASN A 86 27.82 -0.68 -1.42
C ASN A 86 26.71 -1.44 -0.70
N ALA A 87 26.34 -2.61 -1.23
CA ALA A 87 25.31 -3.45 -0.67
C ALA A 87 25.56 -4.92 -0.99
N ASP A 88 25.45 -5.77 0.00
CA ASP A 88 25.52 -7.23 -0.15
C ASP A 88 24.14 -7.84 -0.38
N MET A 89 23.09 -7.12 0.01
CA MET A 89 21.70 -7.50 -0.12
C MET A 89 20.82 -6.28 -0.34
N VAL A 90 19.83 -6.40 -1.21
CA VAL A 90 18.78 -5.39 -1.38
C VAL A 90 17.40 -6.04 -1.24
N ILE A 91 16.56 -5.44 -0.43
CA ILE A 91 15.16 -5.86 -0.24
C ILE A 91 14.27 -4.79 -0.88
N LYS A 92 13.50 -5.17 -1.88
CA LYS A 92 12.46 -4.30 -2.47
C LYS A 92 11.23 -4.33 -1.59
N ALA A 93 11.04 -3.29 -0.78
CA ALA A 93 9.86 -3.08 0.06
C ALA A 93 8.93 -2.04 -0.58
N LEU A 94 8.62 -2.24 -1.85
CA LEU A 94 7.79 -1.38 -2.67
C LEU A 94 6.31 -1.77 -2.52
N GLY A 95 5.40 -0.88 -2.97
CA GLY A 95 3.99 -1.23 -3.08
C GLY A 95 3.74 -2.30 -4.14
N PHE A 96 2.51 -2.75 -4.19
CA PHE A 96 2.04 -3.70 -5.19
C PHE A 96 1.17 -2.97 -6.20
N ASP A 97 1.29 -3.36 -7.46
CA ASP A 97 0.33 -3.01 -8.49
C ASP A 97 -0.81 -4.03 -8.46
N PRO A 98 -2.06 -3.63 -8.73
CA PRO A 98 -3.16 -4.56 -8.89
C PRO A 98 -2.89 -5.52 -10.06
N GLU A 99 -3.32 -6.76 -9.92
CA GLU A 99 -3.29 -7.71 -11.03
C GLU A 99 -4.30 -7.31 -12.11
N ASP A 100 -3.97 -7.58 -13.36
CA ASP A 100 -4.86 -7.34 -14.51
C ASP A 100 -5.94 -8.42 -14.58
N LEU A 101 -6.89 -8.37 -13.65
CA LEU A 101 -7.97 -9.36 -13.55
C LEU A 101 -8.87 -9.37 -14.78
N PRO A 102 -9.21 -8.25 -15.44
CA PRO A 102 -9.94 -8.30 -16.70
C PRO A 102 -9.29 -9.21 -17.73
N LYS A 103 -7.99 -9.11 -17.88
CA LYS A 103 -7.24 -9.97 -18.80
C LYS A 103 -7.12 -11.41 -18.30
N MET A 104 -6.85 -11.60 -17.00
CA MET A 104 -6.68 -12.94 -16.40
C MET A 104 -7.94 -13.80 -16.48
N PHE A 105 -9.11 -13.18 -16.35
CA PHE A 105 -10.42 -13.85 -16.39
C PHE A 105 -11.14 -13.74 -17.74
N GLU A 106 -10.46 -13.15 -18.77
CA GLU A 106 -11.07 -12.88 -20.07
C GLU A 106 -12.37 -12.05 -19.97
N ALA A 107 -12.47 -11.22 -18.94
CA ALA A 107 -13.62 -10.36 -18.63
C ALA A 107 -13.31 -8.91 -19.01
N ASN A 108 -13.12 -8.65 -20.31
CA ASN A 108 -12.66 -7.35 -20.81
C ASN A 108 -13.67 -6.21 -20.53
N GLU A 109 -14.91 -6.53 -20.26
CA GLU A 109 -15.97 -5.58 -19.86
C GLU A 109 -15.86 -5.13 -18.42
N LEU A 110 -15.05 -5.81 -17.56
CA LEU A 110 -14.84 -5.44 -16.17
C LEU A 110 -14.08 -4.11 -16.08
N GLN A 111 -14.73 -3.11 -15.50
CA GLN A 111 -14.14 -1.78 -15.42
C GLN A 111 -13.09 -1.66 -14.33
N VAL A 112 -11.99 -1.02 -14.68
CA VAL A 112 -10.90 -0.68 -13.74
C VAL A 112 -10.70 0.83 -13.65
N THR A 113 -10.06 1.26 -12.56
CA THR A 113 -9.63 2.65 -12.37
C THR A 113 -8.35 2.91 -13.16
N LYS A 114 -7.92 4.17 -13.23
CA LYS A 114 -6.61 4.53 -13.79
C LYS A 114 -5.41 3.89 -13.07
N TRP A 115 -5.63 3.30 -11.91
CA TRP A 115 -4.63 2.62 -11.09
C TRP A 115 -4.65 1.10 -11.25
N GLY A 116 -5.54 0.58 -12.10
CA GLY A 116 -5.71 -0.86 -12.32
C GLY A 116 -6.60 -1.56 -11.30
N THR A 117 -7.11 -0.87 -10.27
CA THR A 117 -8.06 -1.47 -9.32
C THR A 117 -9.44 -1.61 -9.94
N ILE A 118 -10.18 -2.65 -9.57
CA ILE A 118 -11.56 -2.88 -10.03
C ILE A 118 -12.46 -1.76 -9.53
N LYS A 119 -13.32 -1.25 -10.40
CA LYS A 119 -14.40 -0.35 -10.00
C LYS A 119 -15.55 -1.16 -9.41
N ALA A 120 -15.86 -0.89 -8.15
CA ALA A 120 -17.03 -1.43 -7.48
C ALA A 120 -17.76 -0.32 -6.74
N ASP A 121 -19.05 -0.47 -6.57
CA ASP A 121 -19.85 0.38 -5.71
C ASP A 121 -19.53 0.04 -4.25
N PHE A 122 -19.11 1.04 -3.45
CA PHE A 122 -18.67 0.82 -2.07
C PHE A 122 -19.82 0.50 -1.09
N ASP A 123 -21.06 0.68 -1.50
CA ASP A 123 -22.22 0.31 -0.69
C ASP A 123 -22.68 -1.12 -0.95
N THR A 124 -22.49 -1.60 -2.18
CA THR A 124 -22.93 -2.93 -2.60
C THR A 124 -21.80 -3.89 -2.85
N MET A 125 -20.56 -3.39 -3.02
CA MET A 125 -19.40 -4.16 -3.48
C MET A 125 -19.62 -4.80 -4.87
N GLU A 126 -20.68 -4.43 -5.60
CA GLU A 126 -20.95 -4.94 -6.94
C GLU A 126 -20.15 -4.16 -7.98
N THR A 127 -19.63 -4.87 -8.96
CA THR A 127 -18.92 -4.28 -10.10
C THR A 127 -19.93 -3.80 -11.16
N ASN A 128 -19.42 -3.32 -12.29
CA ASN A 128 -20.28 -3.03 -13.45
C ASN A 128 -20.89 -4.28 -14.09
N ILE A 129 -20.42 -5.48 -13.75
CA ILE A 129 -20.98 -6.75 -14.21
C ILE A 129 -21.91 -7.28 -13.14
N LYS A 130 -23.21 -7.42 -13.49
CA LYS A 130 -24.23 -7.87 -12.55
C LYS A 130 -23.89 -9.23 -11.96
N GLY A 131 -23.95 -9.33 -10.62
CA GLY A 131 -23.65 -10.54 -9.87
C GLY A 131 -22.14 -10.79 -9.66
N VAL A 132 -21.30 -9.87 -10.11
CA VAL A 132 -19.85 -9.90 -9.85
C VAL A 132 -19.50 -8.87 -8.80
N PHE A 133 -18.95 -9.34 -7.68
CA PHE A 133 -18.59 -8.52 -6.52
C PHE A 133 -17.08 -8.49 -6.33
N ALA A 134 -16.56 -7.39 -5.83
CA ALA A 134 -15.14 -7.23 -5.53
C ALA A 134 -14.96 -6.54 -4.17
N ALA A 135 -13.94 -6.93 -3.41
CA ALA A 135 -13.72 -6.42 -2.05
C ALA A 135 -12.21 -6.39 -1.72
N GLY A 136 -11.84 -5.51 -0.78
CA GLY A 136 -10.46 -5.41 -0.28
C GLY A 136 -9.53 -4.63 -1.20
N ASP A 137 -8.26 -5.00 -1.20
CA ASP A 137 -7.20 -4.23 -1.88
C ASP A 137 -7.41 -4.13 -3.40
N ILE A 138 -8.08 -5.08 -4.01
CA ILE A 138 -8.35 -5.05 -5.45
C ILE A 138 -9.25 -3.88 -5.87
N ILE A 139 -10.06 -3.34 -4.96
CA ILE A 139 -10.90 -2.16 -5.20
C ILE A 139 -10.33 -0.89 -4.57
N ARG A 140 -9.62 -1.02 -3.43
CA ARG A 140 -9.11 0.13 -2.67
C ARG A 140 -7.67 0.51 -3.02
N GLY A 141 -6.92 -0.38 -3.65
CA GLY A 141 -5.46 -0.34 -3.64
C GLY A 141 -4.91 -0.86 -2.31
N ALA A 142 -3.60 -0.76 -2.09
CA ALA A 142 -2.98 -1.17 -0.84
C ALA A 142 -3.59 -0.44 0.35
N SER A 143 -4.24 -1.16 1.24
CA SER A 143 -5.05 -0.61 2.32
C SER A 143 -4.85 -1.37 3.63
N LEU A 144 -5.57 -0.97 4.69
CA LEU A 144 -5.49 -1.63 5.99
C LEU A 144 -6.35 -2.89 6.00
N VAL A 145 -5.88 -3.93 6.69
CA VAL A 145 -6.59 -5.20 6.86
C VAL A 145 -8.01 -5.01 7.40
N VAL A 146 -8.22 -4.04 8.28
CA VAL A 146 -9.56 -3.73 8.83
C VAL A 146 -10.57 -3.33 7.75
N TRP A 147 -10.12 -2.64 6.70
CA TRP A 147 -10.96 -2.30 5.55
C TRP A 147 -11.27 -3.52 4.71
N ALA A 148 -10.29 -4.40 4.48
CA ALA A 148 -10.52 -5.65 3.75
C ALA A 148 -11.54 -6.55 4.47
N ILE A 149 -11.49 -6.62 5.81
CA ILE A 149 -12.47 -7.35 6.63
C ILE A 149 -13.86 -6.72 6.51
N LYS A 150 -13.95 -5.40 6.58
CA LYS A 150 -15.23 -4.67 6.40
C LYS A 150 -15.81 -4.96 5.01
N ASP A 151 -15.02 -4.74 3.97
CA ASP A 151 -15.46 -4.94 2.59
C ASP A 151 -15.92 -6.38 2.32
N GLY A 152 -15.22 -7.38 2.88
CA GLY A 152 -15.63 -8.77 2.78
C GLY A 152 -16.98 -9.06 3.44
N ARG A 153 -17.28 -8.43 4.57
CA ARG A 153 -18.60 -8.53 5.23
C ARG A 153 -19.70 -7.85 4.41
N ASP A 154 -19.41 -6.67 3.87
CA ASP A 154 -20.35 -5.93 3.04
C ASP A 154 -20.63 -6.68 1.74
N ALA A 155 -19.61 -7.24 1.09
CA ALA A 155 -19.75 -8.09 -0.08
C ALA A 155 -20.59 -9.34 0.23
N ALA A 156 -20.33 -10.03 1.32
CA ALA A 156 -21.10 -11.21 1.72
C ALA A 156 -22.59 -10.89 1.93
N THR A 157 -22.89 -9.76 2.55
CA THR A 157 -24.27 -9.28 2.73
C THR A 157 -24.94 -8.97 1.39
N SER A 158 -24.21 -8.31 0.49
CA SER A 158 -24.71 -7.94 -0.84
C SER A 158 -24.94 -9.17 -1.72
N ILE A 159 -24.02 -10.15 -1.70
CA ILE A 159 -24.16 -11.43 -2.39
C ILE A 159 -25.39 -12.18 -1.87
N LYS A 160 -25.59 -12.25 -0.55
CA LYS A 160 -26.78 -12.88 0.03
C LYS A 160 -28.06 -12.20 -0.45
N ASN A 161 -28.12 -10.87 -0.40
CA ASN A 161 -29.30 -10.13 -0.88
C ASN A 161 -29.54 -10.33 -2.38
N TYR A 162 -28.48 -10.37 -3.18
CA TYR A 162 -28.55 -10.67 -4.60
C TYR A 162 -29.15 -12.06 -4.87
N LEU A 163 -28.67 -13.09 -4.18
CA LEU A 163 -29.16 -14.48 -4.32
C LEU A 163 -30.61 -14.63 -3.84
N GLU A 164 -31.01 -13.88 -2.83
CA GLU A 164 -32.38 -13.87 -2.31
C GLU A 164 -33.31 -12.90 -3.08
N ASN A 165 -32.85 -12.28 -4.17
CA ASN A 165 -33.57 -11.25 -4.94
C ASN A 165 -34.05 -10.08 -4.09
N LYS A 166 -33.38 -9.76 -2.99
CA LYS A 166 -33.70 -8.63 -2.12
C LYS A 166 -33.06 -7.35 -2.60
N SER A 167 -33.78 -6.23 -2.49
CA SER A 167 -33.21 -4.93 -2.81
C SER A 167 -32.18 -4.52 -1.74
N VAL A 168 -31.13 -3.82 -2.18
CA VAL A 168 -30.04 -3.32 -1.30
C VAL A 168 -30.56 -2.35 -0.22
N LYS A 169 -31.73 -1.76 -0.40
CA LYS A 169 -32.35 -0.82 0.55
C LYS A 169 -32.75 -1.44 1.89
N GLU A 170 -32.78 -2.75 2.00
CA GLU A 170 -33.09 -3.47 3.25
C GLU A 170 -31.85 -3.78 4.09
N ARG A 171 -30.75 -3.07 3.92
CA ARG A 171 -29.62 -3.14 4.85
C ARG A 171 -30.08 -2.65 6.21
N LEU A 172 -30.44 -3.57 7.08
CA LEU A 172 -30.53 -3.27 8.51
C LEU A 172 -29.15 -2.74 8.95
N SER A 173 -29.16 -1.53 9.46
CA SER A 173 -28.01 -0.92 10.12
C SER A 173 -27.63 -1.75 11.36
N LEU A 174 -26.86 -2.80 11.16
CA LEU A 174 -26.26 -3.59 12.23
C LEU A 174 -24.94 -3.00 12.71
N ILE A 175 -24.78 -1.67 12.65
CA ILE A 175 -23.69 -1.00 13.32
C ILE A 175 -24.17 -0.48 14.67
N HIS A 176 -24.48 -1.41 15.56
CA HIS A 176 -24.31 -1.21 17.00
C HIS A 176 -23.29 -2.24 17.48
N ILE A 177 -22.05 -2.07 17.09
CA ILE A 177 -20.93 -2.56 17.89
C ILE A 177 -20.83 -1.54 19.01
N SER A 178 -21.49 -1.83 20.14
CA SER A 178 -21.17 -1.17 21.40
C SER A 178 -19.67 -1.36 21.61
N GLU A 179 -18.93 -0.26 21.69
CA GLU A 179 -17.54 -0.32 22.16
C GLU A 179 -17.52 -1.06 23.49
N PRO A 180 -16.57 -2.01 23.69
CA PRO A 180 -16.40 -2.59 24.99
C PRO A 180 -16.02 -1.45 25.95
N THR A 181 -16.92 -1.10 26.86
CA THR A 181 -16.64 -0.21 27.99
C THR A 181 -15.41 -0.79 28.72
N ARG A 182 -14.26 -0.12 28.60
CA ARG A 182 -13.16 -0.37 29.53
C ARG A 182 -13.63 0.04 30.91
N HIS A 183 -13.95 -0.94 31.72
CA HIS A 183 -13.94 -0.74 33.17
C HIS A 183 -12.47 -0.47 33.55
N LEU A 184 -12.19 0.77 33.87
CA LEU A 184 -11.02 1.14 34.68
C LEU A 184 -11.40 0.80 36.11
N ASP A 185 -11.01 -0.38 36.56
CA ASP A 185 -10.94 -0.65 37.97
C ASP A 185 -9.65 -0.01 38.51
N ILE A 186 -9.84 0.77 39.56
CA ILE A 186 -8.89 1.59 40.31
C ILE A 186 -7.85 0.72 41.02
#